data_98f7b9fe262b0380e907d760a9820c9f
#
_entry.id   98f7b9fe262b0380e907d760a9820c9f
#
_cell.length_a   1.000
_cell.length_b   1.000
_cell.length_c   1.000
_cell.angle_alpha   90.00
_cell.angle_beta   90.00
_cell.angle_gamma   90.00
#
_symmetry.space_group_name_H-M   'P 1'
#
loop_
_entity.id
_entity.type
_entity.pdbx_description
1 polymer ?
#
loop_
_entity_poly.entity_id
_entity_poly.type
_entity_poly.pdbx_seq_one_letter_code
_entity_poly.pdbx_strand_id
1 'polypeptide(L)'
;MWNLSNKKAQLMERPFIFIFTLVVASLVFIFGFYVINNLIKTSSCAQIGVFYTDLNEQVNRYYNFDAGSSTDVQLRLPKKIKYFCMFSKEEFLDKTELDKINTGLYDVFTRVDENIAFVPVGYCPKSLFYIGKLKPKENPLCILNTGKVNFVLENKGTFVEARKK
;
A
#
# COMPACT_ATOMS: atom_id res chain seq x y z
N MET A 1 -42.20 -52.57 -35.43
CA MET A 1 -41.38 -52.83 -34.24
C MET A 1 -40.60 -51.56 -33.92
N TRP A 2 -41.11 -50.71 -33.06
CA TRP A 2 -40.47 -49.42 -32.69
C TRP A 2 -39.72 -49.64 -31.41
N ASN A 3 -38.46 -49.22 -31.47
CA ASN A 3 -37.40 -49.41 -30.48
C ASN A 3 -37.62 -48.53 -29.24
N LEU A 4 -38.14 -49.10 -28.15
CA LEU A 4 -38.43 -48.47 -26.86
C LEU A 4 -37.19 -48.41 -25.94
N SER A 5 -35.99 -48.65 -26.50
CA SER A 5 -34.76 -48.84 -25.70
C SER A 5 -34.02 -47.55 -25.33
N ASN A 6 -34.39 -46.37 -25.86
CA ASN A 6 -33.58 -45.15 -25.69
C ASN A 6 -34.05 -44.19 -24.58
N LYS A 7 -35.20 -44.41 -23.93
CA LYS A 7 -35.72 -43.48 -22.92
C LYS A 7 -35.06 -43.64 -21.54
N LYS A 8 -34.52 -44.80 -21.24
CA LYS A 8 -33.86 -45.04 -19.93
C LYS A 8 -32.43 -44.48 -19.86
N ALA A 9 -31.72 -44.39 -20.97
CA ALA A 9 -30.39 -43.80 -21.03
C ALA A 9 -30.39 -42.27 -20.82
N GLN A 10 -31.39 -41.57 -21.35
CA GLN A 10 -31.52 -40.11 -21.22
C GLN A 10 -31.86 -39.64 -19.79
N LEU A 11 -32.45 -40.49 -18.95
CA LEU A 11 -32.79 -40.14 -17.56
C LEU A 11 -31.58 -40.13 -16.63
N MET A 12 -30.51 -40.87 -16.96
CA MET A 12 -29.26 -40.88 -16.17
C MET A 12 -28.26 -39.81 -16.54
N GLU A 13 -28.30 -39.25 -17.77
CA GLU A 13 -27.37 -38.19 -18.20
C GLU A 13 -27.63 -36.86 -17.55
N ARG A 14 -28.89 -36.51 -17.31
CA ARG A 14 -29.27 -35.17 -16.77
C ARG A 14 -28.68 -34.89 -15.39
N PRO A 15 -28.75 -35.74 -14.36
CA PRO A 15 -28.18 -35.45 -13.05
C PRO A 15 -26.65 -35.35 -13.09
N PHE A 16 -25.98 -36.12 -13.96
CA PHE A 16 -24.53 -36.07 -14.11
C PHE A 16 -24.09 -34.74 -14.69
N ILE A 17 -24.78 -34.19 -15.69
CA ILE A 17 -24.51 -32.89 -16.29
C ILE A 17 -24.69 -31.79 -15.23
N PHE A 18 -25.74 -31.85 -14.41
CA PHE A 18 -25.98 -30.90 -13.34
C PHE A 18 -24.84 -30.89 -12.30
N ILE A 19 -24.41 -32.06 -11.84
CA ILE A 19 -23.30 -32.18 -10.88
C ILE A 19 -22.01 -31.64 -11.51
N PHE A 20 -21.72 -32.04 -12.74
CA PHE A 20 -20.52 -31.59 -13.45
C PHE A 20 -20.50 -30.05 -13.63
N THR A 21 -21.60 -29.45 -14.08
CA THR A 21 -21.69 -27.98 -14.25
C THR A 21 -21.56 -27.26 -12.92
N LEU A 22 -22.10 -27.79 -11.84
CA LEU A 22 -22.00 -27.21 -10.50
C LEU A 22 -20.56 -27.23 -9.98
N VAL A 23 -19.85 -28.34 -10.20
CA VAL A 23 -18.40 -28.45 -9.85
C VAL A 23 -17.58 -27.50 -10.66
N VAL A 24 -17.77 -27.41 -11.98
CA VAL A 24 -17.04 -26.50 -12.84
C VAL A 24 -17.31 -25.04 -12.46
N ALA A 25 -18.57 -24.68 -12.23
CA ALA A 25 -18.95 -23.34 -11.78
C ALA A 25 -18.26 -22.98 -10.44
N SER A 26 -18.25 -23.90 -9.48
CA SER A 26 -17.59 -23.69 -8.18
C SER A 26 -16.10 -23.45 -8.34
N LEU A 27 -15.42 -24.21 -9.19
CA LEU A 27 -13.99 -24.04 -9.47
C LEU A 27 -13.69 -22.67 -10.11
N VAL A 28 -14.54 -22.24 -11.06
CA VAL A 28 -14.39 -20.92 -11.69
C VAL A 28 -14.55 -19.80 -10.68
N PHE A 29 -15.53 -19.89 -9.76
CA PHE A 29 -15.73 -18.88 -8.72
C PHE A 29 -14.53 -18.82 -7.75
N ILE A 30 -14.03 -19.97 -7.28
CA ILE A 30 -12.89 -20.04 -6.36
C ILE A 30 -11.64 -19.43 -7.03
N PHE A 31 -11.37 -19.83 -8.27
CA PHE A 31 -10.23 -19.32 -9.02
C PHE A 31 -10.35 -17.82 -9.33
N GLY A 32 -11.53 -17.38 -9.75
CA GLY A 32 -11.82 -15.98 -10.02
C GLY A 32 -11.63 -15.10 -8.80
N PHE A 33 -12.12 -15.53 -7.64
CA PHE A 33 -11.94 -14.81 -6.38
C PHE A 33 -10.46 -14.71 -5.96
N TYR A 34 -9.71 -15.79 -6.12
CA TYR A 34 -8.27 -15.81 -5.86
C TYR A 34 -7.50 -14.83 -6.73
N VAL A 35 -7.78 -14.84 -8.05
CA VAL A 35 -7.13 -13.93 -9.01
C VAL A 35 -7.45 -12.46 -8.69
N ILE A 36 -8.72 -12.14 -8.41
CA ILE A 36 -9.14 -10.77 -8.09
C ILE A 36 -8.41 -10.27 -6.84
N ASN A 37 -8.34 -11.05 -5.77
CA ASN A 37 -7.65 -10.65 -4.55
C ASN A 37 -6.15 -10.39 -4.79
N ASN A 38 -5.52 -11.22 -5.60
CA ASN A 38 -4.10 -11.05 -5.94
C ASN A 38 -3.86 -9.80 -6.78
N LEU A 39 -4.74 -9.52 -7.75
CA LEU A 39 -4.68 -8.30 -8.57
C LEU A 39 -4.84 -7.03 -7.74
N ILE A 40 -5.78 -7.01 -6.77
CA ILE A 40 -5.98 -5.87 -5.87
C ILE A 40 -4.71 -5.60 -5.06
N LYS A 41 -4.06 -6.63 -4.53
CA LYS A 41 -2.82 -6.49 -3.78
C LYS A 41 -1.70 -5.93 -4.66
N THR A 42 -1.51 -6.50 -5.85
CA THR A 42 -0.49 -6.06 -6.82
C THR A 42 -0.71 -4.60 -7.22
N SER A 43 -1.96 -4.21 -7.53
CA SER A 43 -2.32 -2.83 -7.84
C SER A 43 -2.02 -1.87 -6.69
N SER A 44 -2.33 -2.26 -5.46
CA SER A 44 -2.03 -1.45 -4.27
C SER A 44 -0.53 -1.23 -4.10
N CYS A 45 0.28 -2.28 -4.34
CA CYS A 45 1.73 -2.17 -4.22
C CYS A 45 2.35 -1.32 -5.33
N ALA A 46 1.81 -1.37 -6.54
CA ALA A 46 2.20 -0.47 -7.63
C ALA A 46 1.91 1.01 -7.29
N GLN A 47 0.76 1.30 -6.67
CA GLN A 47 0.41 2.65 -6.23
C GLN A 47 1.36 3.21 -5.17
N ILE A 48 1.93 2.36 -4.29
CA ILE A 48 2.97 2.78 -3.34
C ILE A 48 4.24 3.20 -4.10
N GLY A 49 4.61 2.48 -5.16
CA GLY A 49 5.73 2.87 -6.02
C GLY A 49 5.52 4.23 -6.69
N VAL A 50 4.32 4.48 -7.23
CA VAL A 50 3.95 5.78 -7.80
C VAL A 50 4.02 6.87 -6.73
N PHE A 51 3.41 6.66 -5.56
CA PHE A 51 3.47 7.60 -4.45
C PHE A 51 4.92 7.98 -4.08
N TYR A 52 5.81 6.98 -3.97
CA TYR A 52 7.21 7.22 -3.68
C TYR A 52 7.90 8.04 -4.78
N THR A 53 7.64 7.72 -6.04
CA THR A 53 8.22 8.46 -7.18
C THR A 53 7.76 9.91 -7.18
N ASP A 54 6.45 10.14 -7.02
CA ASP A 54 5.87 11.49 -6.96
C ASP A 54 6.42 12.28 -5.78
N LEU A 55 6.54 11.65 -4.59
CA LEU A 55 7.11 12.30 -3.42
C LEU A 55 8.59 12.66 -3.64
N ASN A 56 9.38 11.73 -4.17
CA ASN A 56 10.80 11.97 -4.44
C ASN A 56 11.01 13.10 -5.47
N GLU A 57 10.17 13.16 -6.50
CA GLU A 57 10.16 14.24 -7.48
C GLU A 57 9.84 15.59 -6.81
N GLN A 58 8.78 15.64 -5.98
CA GLN A 58 8.41 16.83 -5.24
C GLN A 58 9.55 17.30 -4.32
N VAL A 59 10.16 16.40 -3.55
CA VAL A 59 11.28 16.72 -2.67
C VAL A 59 12.45 17.28 -3.47
N ASN A 60 12.84 16.63 -4.56
CA ASN A 60 13.94 17.10 -5.41
C ASN A 60 13.63 18.45 -6.06
N ARG A 61 12.40 18.67 -6.49
CA ARG A 61 11.95 19.94 -7.07
C ARG A 61 12.07 21.08 -6.06
N TYR A 62 11.52 20.90 -4.84
CA TYR A 62 11.54 21.95 -3.81
C TYR A 62 12.90 22.17 -3.19
N TYR A 63 13.75 21.14 -3.17
CA TYR A 63 15.14 21.29 -2.77
C TYR A 63 15.93 22.27 -3.66
N ASN A 64 15.56 22.37 -4.94
CA ASN A 64 16.21 23.26 -5.91
C ASN A 64 15.61 24.68 -5.95
N PHE A 65 14.59 24.97 -5.13
CA PHE A 65 14.04 26.33 -4.99
C PHE A 65 14.79 27.10 -3.90
N ASP A 66 14.45 28.38 -3.74
CA ASP A 66 15.01 29.21 -2.69
C ASP A 66 14.62 28.69 -1.29
N ALA A 67 15.53 28.85 -0.34
CA ALA A 67 15.26 28.50 1.05
C ALA A 67 14.03 29.26 1.58
N GLY A 68 13.13 28.54 2.28
CA GLY A 68 11.84 29.08 2.73
C GLY A 68 10.68 28.80 1.76
N SER A 69 10.94 28.34 0.54
CA SER A 69 9.88 27.92 -0.38
C SER A 69 9.11 26.74 0.21
N SER A 70 7.77 26.83 0.20
CA SER A 70 6.90 25.78 0.74
C SER A 70 5.75 25.43 -0.20
N THR A 71 5.24 24.20 -0.06
CA THR A 71 4.09 23.71 -0.84
C THR A 71 3.24 22.73 -0.06
N ASP A 72 1.96 22.78 -0.33
CA ASP A 72 1.01 21.75 0.10
C ASP A 72 1.10 20.54 -0.85
N VAL A 73 1.44 19.40 -0.31
CA VAL A 73 1.49 18.14 -1.04
C VAL A 73 0.28 17.30 -0.70
N GLN A 74 -0.41 16.81 -1.73
CA GLN A 74 -1.50 15.86 -1.60
C GLN A 74 -1.25 14.68 -2.51
N LEU A 75 -0.96 13.52 -1.94
CA LEU A 75 -0.71 12.27 -2.67
C LEU A 75 -1.75 11.22 -2.34
N ARG A 76 -2.12 10.42 -3.35
CA ARG A 76 -3.06 9.29 -3.17
C ARG A 76 -2.33 8.06 -2.68
N LEU A 77 -2.95 7.39 -1.69
CA LEU A 77 -2.39 6.16 -1.12
C LEU A 77 -3.49 5.09 -1.00
N PRO A 78 -3.20 3.81 -1.31
CA PRO A 78 -4.18 2.75 -1.18
C PRO A 78 -4.75 2.66 0.24
N LYS A 79 -6.05 2.48 0.39
CA LYS A 79 -6.74 2.40 1.70
C LYS A 79 -6.24 1.26 2.60
N LYS A 80 -5.58 0.26 2.04
CA LYS A 80 -4.98 -0.85 2.80
C LYS A 80 -3.75 -0.42 3.60
N ILE A 81 -3.10 0.67 3.21
CA ILE A 81 -2.06 1.33 4.00
C ILE A 81 -2.76 2.27 4.98
N LYS A 82 -2.52 2.09 6.27
CA LYS A 82 -3.17 2.88 7.32
C LYS A 82 -2.43 4.18 7.62
N TYR A 83 -1.10 4.11 7.65
CA TYR A 83 -0.26 5.27 7.95
C TYR A 83 0.88 5.39 6.95
N PHE A 84 1.23 6.62 6.67
CA PHE A 84 2.45 7.02 5.99
C PHE A 84 3.35 7.70 7.03
N CYS A 85 4.52 7.14 7.28
CA CYS A 85 5.46 7.63 8.28
C CYS A 85 6.76 8.09 7.64
N MET A 86 7.23 9.25 8.05
CA MET A 86 8.57 9.76 7.78
C MET A 86 9.34 9.84 9.10
N PHE A 87 10.62 9.46 9.09
CA PHE A 87 11.45 9.46 10.29
C PHE A 87 12.91 9.72 9.96
N SER A 88 13.67 10.15 10.96
CA SER A 88 15.12 10.38 10.87
C SER A 88 15.82 9.60 11.98
N LYS A 89 16.92 8.94 11.65
CA LYS A 89 17.79 8.29 12.66
C LYS A 89 18.72 9.27 13.38
N GLU A 90 18.96 10.43 12.77
CA GLU A 90 19.86 11.44 13.31
C GLU A 90 19.23 12.19 14.50
N GLU A 91 17.92 12.11 14.65
CA GLU A 91 17.15 12.79 15.67
C GLU A 91 16.45 11.79 16.60
N PHE A 92 16.07 12.25 17.80
CA PHE A 92 15.32 11.42 18.76
C PHE A 92 14.03 10.91 18.13
N LEU A 93 13.86 9.59 18.12
CA LEU A 93 12.67 8.89 17.61
C LEU A 93 11.72 8.60 18.78
N ASP A 94 10.54 9.20 18.77
CA ASP A 94 9.54 9.00 19.83
C ASP A 94 8.89 7.61 19.74
N LYS A 95 9.33 6.71 20.63
CA LYS A 95 8.78 5.37 20.74
C LYS A 95 7.30 5.36 21.11
N THR A 96 6.87 6.29 21.97
CA THR A 96 5.49 6.34 22.48
C THR A 96 4.49 6.62 21.35
N GLU A 97 4.86 7.50 20.41
CA GLU A 97 4.03 7.79 19.24
C GLU A 97 3.97 6.59 18.28
N LEU A 98 5.06 5.86 18.11
CA LEU A 98 5.08 4.66 17.27
C LEU A 98 4.28 3.51 17.85
N ASP A 99 4.36 3.29 19.15
CA ASP A 99 3.64 2.21 19.84
C ASP A 99 2.11 2.40 19.80
N LYS A 100 1.61 3.64 19.72
CA LYS A 100 0.19 3.94 19.49
C LYS A 100 -0.29 3.47 18.10
N ILE A 101 0.60 3.43 17.12
CA ILE A 101 0.29 3.04 15.75
C ILE A 101 0.41 1.53 15.59
N ASN A 102 1.54 0.97 15.99
CA ASN A 102 1.81 -0.47 16.00
C ASN A 102 3.02 -0.77 16.87
N THR A 103 2.85 -1.69 17.81
CA THR A 103 3.95 -2.21 18.63
C THR A 103 4.98 -2.90 17.74
N GLY A 104 6.25 -2.50 17.89
CA GLY A 104 7.37 -3.02 17.08
C GLY A 104 7.79 -2.14 15.90
N LEU A 105 7.07 -1.07 15.57
CA LEU A 105 7.52 -0.11 14.55
C LEU A 105 8.83 0.57 14.94
N TYR A 106 9.02 0.84 16.23
CA TYR A 106 10.26 1.42 16.75
C TYR A 106 11.47 0.54 16.42
N ASP A 107 11.34 -0.77 16.66
CA ASP A 107 12.42 -1.72 16.37
C ASP A 107 12.72 -1.84 14.87
N VAL A 108 11.71 -1.71 14.04
CA VAL A 108 11.89 -1.67 12.57
C VAL A 108 12.63 -0.40 12.18
N PHE A 109 12.18 0.77 12.64
CA PHE A 109 12.73 2.07 12.22
C PHE A 109 14.17 2.29 12.71
N THR A 110 14.55 1.70 13.84
CA THR A 110 15.93 1.77 14.36
C THR A 110 16.92 0.88 13.60
N ARG A 111 16.42 -0.18 12.92
CA ARG A 111 17.28 -1.17 12.23
C ARG A 111 17.45 -0.90 10.74
N VAL A 112 16.57 -0.12 10.13
CA VAL A 112 16.56 0.13 8.68
C VAL A 112 17.26 1.45 8.34
N ASP A 113 17.80 1.59 7.14
CA ASP A 113 18.45 2.83 6.68
C ASP A 113 17.48 3.74 5.91
N GLU A 114 16.29 3.25 5.65
CA GLU A 114 15.21 4.01 5.06
C GLU A 114 14.67 5.07 6.02
N ASN A 115 14.04 6.10 5.49
CA ASN A 115 13.42 7.19 6.25
C ASN A 115 11.93 7.37 5.96
N ILE A 116 11.34 6.45 5.19
CA ILE A 116 9.93 6.42 4.84
C ILE A 116 9.39 5.01 5.06
N ALA A 117 8.21 4.91 5.69
CA ALA A 117 7.52 3.66 5.91
C ALA A 117 6.04 3.75 5.59
N PHE A 118 5.52 2.71 4.94
CA PHE A 118 4.10 2.48 4.72
C PHE A 118 3.59 1.40 5.67
N VAL A 119 2.67 1.75 6.55
CA VAL A 119 2.17 0.86 7.62
C VAL A 119 0.79 0.30 7.23
N PRO A 120 0.58 -1.03 7.29
CA PRO A 120 1.45 -2.03 7.91
C PRO A 120 2.70 -2.36 7.06
N VAL A 121 3.85 -2.39 7.74
CA VAL A 121 5.11 -2.81 7.11
C VAL A 121 5.00 -4.28 6.70
N GLY A 122 5.48 -4.60 5.48
CA GLY A 122 5.38 -5.96 4.94
C GLY A 122 4.07 -6.27 4.20
N TYR A 123 3.11 -5.33 4.12
CA TYR A 123 1.95 -5.49 3.24
C TYR A 123 2.36 -5.65 1.77
N CYS A 124 3.33 -4.88 1.32
CA CYS A 124 3.99 -5.02 0.02
C CYS A 124 5.42 -5.54 0.19
N PRO A 125 5.99 -6.17 -0.85
CA PRO A 125 7.39 -6.64 -0.83
C PRO A 125 8.38 -5.52 -0.47
N LYS A 126 8.08 -4.28 -0.90
CA LYS A 126 8.80 -3.08 -0.50
C LYS A 126 7.82 -2.11 0.18
N SER A 127 8.01 -1.86 1.47
CA SER A 127 7.19 -0.96 2.30
C SER A 127 8.03 0.14 2.95
N LEU A 128 9.34 0.09 2.77
CA LEU A 128 10.31 1.04 3.30
C LEU A 128 11.09 1.65 2.13
N PHE A 129 11.37 2.95 2.21
CA PHE A 129 12.04 3.71 1.16
C PHE A 129 12.93 4.79 1.77
N TYR A 130 13.87 5.29 0.95
CA TYR A 130 14.80 6.33 1.34
C TYR A 130 14.74 7.53 0.40
N ILE A 131 14.62 8.75 0.95
CA ILE A 131 14.78 10.02 0.24
C ILE A 131 15.77 10.87 1.02
N GLY A 132 17.00 11.01 0.51
CA GLY A 132 18.13 11.56 1.25
C GLY A 132 18.03 13.04 1.66
N LYS A 133 17.15 13.81 0.99
CA LYS A 133 16.96 15.25 1.27
C LYS A 133 15.71 15.53 2.09
N LEU A 134 14.96 14.51 2.49
CA LEU A 134 13.71 14.65 3.23
C LEU A 134 13.94 14.42 4.72
N LYS A 135 13.53 15.38 5.54
CA LYS A 135 13.48 15.23 7.01
C LYS A 135 12.11 15.60 7.55
N PRO A 136 11.57 14.86 8.51
CA PRO A 136 10.33 15.24 9.18
C PRO A 136 10.60 16.35 10.22
N LYS A 137 9.64 17.25 10.44
CA LYS A 137 9.69 18.25 11.51
C LYS A 137 9.50 17.62 12.89
N GLU A 138 8.64 16.62 12.98
CA GLU A 138 8.40 15.80 14.18
C GLU A 138 8.92 14.39 13.88
N ASN A 139 9.62 13.76 14.82
CA ASN A 139 10.24 12.46 14.57
C ASN A 139 9.69 11.38 15.54
N PRO A 140 8.82 10.49 15.08
CA PRO A 140 8.36 10.30 13.68
C PRO A 140 7.21 11.24 13.29
N LEU A 141 7.11 11.56 12.01
CA LEU A 141 5.93 12.19 11.42
C LEU A 141 5.06 11.12 10.76
N CYS A 142 4.04 10.64 11.45
CA CYS A 142 3.09 9.66 10.91
C CYS A 142 1.75 10.31 10.60
N ILE A 143 1.26 10.11 9.38
CA ILE A 143 0.03 10.69 8.85
C ILE A 143 -0.96 9.57 8.58
N LEU A 144 -2.18 9.68 9.13
CA LEU A 144 -3.26 8.74 8.87
C LEU A 144 -3.70 8.85 7.41
N ASN A 145 -3.80 7.72 6.73
CA ASN A 145 -4.27 7.65 5.36
C ASN A 145 -5.80 7.55 5.29
N THR A 146 -6.43 8.56 4.73
CA THR A 146 -7.88 8.57 4.43
C THR A 146 -8.17 8.31 2.93
N GLY A 147 -7.21 7.74 2.20
CA GLY A 147 -7.20 7.61 0.74
C GLY A 147 -6.33 8.66 0.06
N LYS A 148 -5.98 9.70 0.82
CA LYS A 148 -5.02 10.74 0.45
C LYS A 148 -4.22 11.12 1.69
N VAL A 149 -2.96 11.45 1.49
CA VAL A 149 -2.05 11.95 2.53
C VAL A 149 -1.74 13.41 2.21
N ASN A 150 -1.94 14.29 3.19
CA ASN A 150 -1.73 15.74 3.05
C ASN A 150 -0.65 16.20 4.04
N PHE A 151 0.32 16.92 3.54
CA PHE A 151 1.40 17.50 4.35
C PHE A 151 2.03 18.68 3.61
N VAL A 152 2.87 19.41 4.30
CA VAL A 152 3.60 20.56 3.73
C VAL A 152 5.06 20.18 3.59
N LEU A 153 5.65 20.50 2.44
CA LEU A 153 7.10 20.48 2.23
C LEU A 153 7.64 21.92 2.27
N GLU A 154 8.75 22.13 2.96
CA GLU A 154 9.42 23.42 3.07
C GLU A 154 10.93 23.24 2.87
N ASN A 155 11.53 24.02 1.98
CA ASN A 155 12.97 24.01 1.76
C ASN A 155 13.69 24.76 2.90
N LYS A 156 14.59 24.08 3.62
CA LYS A 156 15.45 24.66 4.66
C LYS A 156 16.87 24.98 4.17
N GLY A 157 17.10 24.90 2.85
CA GLY A 157 18.40 25.13 2.21
C GLY A 157 19.24 23.86 2.08
N THR A 158 19.42 23.10 3.15
CA THR A 158 20.21 21.85 3.15
C THR A 158 19.36 20.58 3.05
N PHE A 159 18.06 20.68 3.35
CA PHE A 159 17.08 19.60 3.26
C PHE A 159 15.67 20.17 3.05
N VAL A 160 14.75 19.31 2.72
CA VAL A 160 13.31 19.63 2.63
C VAL A 160 12.62 19.05 3.87
N GLU A 161 12.03 19.95 4.66
CA GLU A 161 11.29 19.58 5.88
C GLU A 161 9.84 19.20 5.53
N ALA A 162 9.38 18.07 6.06
CA ALA A 162 7.98 17.69 5.99
C ALA A 162 7.28 17.95 7.33
N ARG A 163 6.08 18.57 7.29
CA ARG A 163 5.27 18.82 8.48
C ARG A 163 3.79 18.54 8.22
N LYS A 164 3.04 18.23 9.27
CA LYS A 164 1.57 18.13 9.17
C LYS A 164 0.97 19.46 8.71
N LYS A 165 -0.09 19.34 7.94
CA LYS A 165 -0.93 20.47 7.57
C LYS A 165 -1.86 20.86 8.69
#